data_8b4c1bad42fbd46c645525a797c1ab54
#
_entry.id   8b4c1bad42fbd46c645525a797c1ab54
#
_cell.length_a   1.000
_cell.length_b   1.000
_cell.length_c   1.000
_cell.angle_alpha   90.00
_cell.angle_beta   90.00
_cell.angle_gamma   90.00
#
_symmetry.space_group_name_H-M   'P 1'
#
loop_
_entity.id
_entity.type
_entity.pdbx_description
1 polymer ?
#
loop_
_entity_poly.entity_id
_entity_poly.type
_entity_poly.pdbx_seq_one_letter_code
_entity_poly.pdbx_strand_id
1 'polypeptide(L)'
;SGDLLDAGVNRSPSGYLNNPAEERSKYRYNVDKEMTLVKFVDDEFGPVGSFNWFATHGTSMSRTNSLISGDNKGAAARFMEDWAEQNGLPKQTGHANSDDFGSLHLPRRVSTIIPEPDEITDDLMQLASSYKASGGRILASSNITRRIRNTQKNNAKFVSAFCQSNCGDVSPNVLGAFCIDTNLPCDFNHSTCNGKNELCYGRGPGYPNEFESTRIIGNRQFLKAADLFNSASEELQGKVDYRHTYLDFSQLEVSVSTSTGGQQVVKTCPAAMGFSFAAGTTDGPGAFDFKQGDDKGNPFWRLVGGILKKPGKEQVECQAPKPILLDTGEMKEPYDWAPAILPIQIIRIGQLVILSVPGEFTTMAGRRLRDAVKNVLISGSNGEFNSNTHVVLAGLTNTYSQYVTTFEEYQVQRYEGASTLYGPHTLSAYIQEFQKLATAMVANKEIPATNILPPDMLDKQIGLLPGVILDSTPPGVHFGDVSSDVAANSDFRKGSTVNATFHSACPRNDLLTDGTFALVERLNGDNWIPVYDDDDWSLRFKWSRPSKLSPESFATLEWTIPEDAVPGVYRLRHFGASKPLIGSIEHFTGTSRAFAVR
;
A
#
# COMPACT_ATOMS: atom_id res chain seq x y z
N SER A 1 14.47 16.75 3.23
CA SER A 1 13.92 16.31 1.92
C SER A 1 14.99 16.30 0.83
N GLY A 2 14.71 15.60 -0.28
CA GLY A 2 15.62 15.57 -1.43
C GLY A 2 15.06 14.79 -2.62
N ASP A 3 15.57 15.08 -3.83
CA ASP A 3 15.08 14.52 -5.08
C ASP A 3 15.47 13.06 -5.27
N LEU A 4 14.49 12.24 -5.68
CA LEU A 4 14.63 10.88 -6.19
C LEU A 4 14.20 10.85 -7.66
N LEU A 5 15.17 10.80 -8.59
CA LEU A 5 14.93 11.08 -10.01
C LEU A 5 14.25 9.94 -10.78
N ASP A 6 14.67 8.69 -10.55
CA ASP A 6 14.38 7.57 -11.44
C ASP A 6 13.36 6.57 -10.85
N ALA A 7 12.39 7.04 -10.05
CA ALA A 7 11.38 6.20 -9.42
C ALA A 7 9.93 6.58 -9.77
N GLY A 8 9.73 7.51 -10.70
CA GLY A 8 8.41 7.91 -11.18
C GLY A 8 8.45 8.71 -12.46
N VAL A 9 7.48 8.48 -13.34
CA VAL A 9 7.24 9.25 -14.58
C VAL A 9 5.76 9.58 -14.68
N ASN A 10 5.43 10.67 -15.39
CA ASN A 10 4.03 11.01 -15.65
C ASN A 10 3.42 10.04 -16.66
N ARG A 11 2.31 9.35 -16.26
CA ARG A 11 1.59 8.40 -17.12
C ARG A 11 0.44 9.03 -17.90
N SER A 12 0.05 10.27 -17.54
CA SER A 12 -1.00 11.06 -18.19
C SER A 12 -0.48 12.42 -18.66
N PRO A 13 0.56 12.44 -19.51
CA PRO A 13 1.22 13.69 -19.87
C PRO A 13 0.31 14.66 -20.64
N SER A 14 -0.68 14.17 -21.39
CA SER A 14 -1.68 15.01 -22.06
C SER A 14 -2.58 15.76 -21.09
N GLY A 15 -2.96 15.13 -19.96
CA GLY A 15 -3.67 15.77 -18.87
C GLY A 15 -2.83 16.85 -18.20
N TYR A 16 -1.59 16.50 -17.82
CA TYR A 16 -0.65 17.44 -17.21
C TYR A 16 -0.40 18.67 -18.09
N LEU A 17 -0.23 18.49 -19.42
CA LEU A 17 0.04 19.58 -20.36
C LEU A 17 -1.14 20.55 -20.54
N ASN A 18 -2.35 20.18 -20.12
CA ASN A 18 -3.51 21.06 -20.15
C ASN A 18 -3.48 22.14 -19.05
N ASN A 19 -2.66 21.97 -18.01
CA ASN A 19 -2.42 23.03 -17.03
C ASN A 19 -1.72 24.24 -17.67
N PRO A 20 -1.90 25.46 -17.16
CA PRO A 20 -1.29 26.69 -17.71
C PRO A 20 0.22 26.55 -17.88
N ALA A 21 0.74 26.94 -19.04
CA ALA A 21 2.17 26.82 -19.36
C ALA A 21 3.06 27.60 -18.40
N GLU A 22 2.61 28.79 -17.97
CA GLU A 22 3.30 29.62 -16.98
C GLU A 22 3.42 28.90 -15.62
N GLU A 23 2.35 28.22 -15.18
CA GLU A 23 2.39 27.46 -13.94
C GLU A 23 3.33 26.25 -14.04
N ARG A 24 3.23 25.49 -15.15
CA ARG A 24 4.09 24.33 -15.39
C ARG A 24 5.59 24.71 -15.44
N SER A 25 5.92 25.90 -15.96
CA SER A 25 7.30 26.39 -16.07
C SER A 25 7.98 26.66 -14.72
N LYS A 26 7.20 26.77 -13.62
CA LYS A 26 7.74 26.90 -12.26
C LYS A 26 8.39 25.61 -11.75
N TYR A 27 8.13 24.49 -12.40
CA TYR A 27 8.59 23.17 -11.98
C TYR A 27 9.50 22.54 -13.03
N ARG A 28 10.62 22.00 -12.56
CA ARG A 28 11.61 21.35 -13.41
C ARG A 28 11.08 20.03 -14.02
N TYR A 29 10.22 19.33 -13.29
CA TYR A 29 9.72 18.01 -13.67
C TYR A 29 8.18 17.99 -13.73
N ASN A 30 7.65 17.13 -14.58
CA ASN A 30 6.20 16.90 -14.71
C ASN A 30 5.64 15.88 -13.68
N VAL A 31 6.45 15.50 -12.70
CA VAL A 31 6.08 14.73 -11.49
C VAL A 31 6.87 15.28 -10.31
N ASP A 32 6.42 15.05 -9.09
CA ASP A 32 7.19 15.41 -7.91
C ASP A 32 8.29 14.36 -7.66
N LYS A 33 9.53 14.83 -7.65
CA LYS A 33 10.71 14.02 -7.38
C LYS A 33 11.16 14.09 -5.93
N GLU A 34 10.64 15.03 -5.17
CA GLU A 34 11.03 15.25 -3.79
C GLU A 34 10.50 14.14 -2.88
N MET A 35 11.39 13.51 -2.13
CA MET A 35 11.05 12.67 -0.98
C MET A 35 11.28 13.48 0.29
N THR A 36 10.27 13.55 1.15
CA THR A 36 10.38 14.12 2.50
C THR A 36 10.40 12.99 3.51
N LEU A 37 11.34 13.02 4.46
CA LEU A 37 11.50 11.99 5.48
C LEU A 37 11.53 12.61 6.88
N VAL A 38 10.84 11.98 7.81
CA VAL A 38 10.94 12.21 9.26
C VAL A 38 11.68 11.03 9.88
N LYS A 39 12.68 11.34 10.70
CA LYS A 39 13.44 10.40 11.49
C LYS A 39 12.98 10.48 12.95
N PHE A 40 12.65 9.34 13.54
CA PHE A 40 12.28 9.24 14.93
C PHE A 40 13.48 8.80 15.76
N VAL A 41 13.76 9.55 16.80
CA VAL A 41 14.87 9.28 17.71
C VAL A 41 14.31 9.19 19.13
N ASP A 42 14.53 8.08 19.78
CA ASP A 42 14.19 7.84 21.17
C ASP A 42 15.42 8.15 22.05
N ASP A 43 15.20 8.72 23.23
CA ASP A 43 16.29 9.13 24.12
C ASP A 43 17.10 7.94 24.67
N GLU A 44 16.46 6.77 24.83
CA GLU A 44 17.06 5.55 25.34
C GLU A 44 17.65 4.68 24.23
N PHE A 45 16.86 4.47 23.14
CA PHE A 45 17.21 3.53 22.07
C PHE A 45 17.85 4.19 20.85
N GLY A 46 17.95 5.51 20.82
CA GLY A 46 18.43 6.25 19.64
C GLY A 46 17.43 6.17 18.47
N PRO A 47 17.90 6.08 17.22
CA PRO A 47 17.00 6.04 16.07
C PRO A 47 16.12 4.79 16.05
N VAL A 48 14.80 4.96 16.15
CA VAL A 48 13.80 3.87 16.26
C VAL A 48 12.92 3.73 15.02
N GLY A 49 12.97 4.68 14.09
CA GLY A 49 12.15 4.56 12.88
C GLY A 49 12.22 5.76 11.94
N SER A 50 11.54 5.61 10.81
CA SER A 50 11.35 6.67 9.82
C SER A 50 9.98 6.61 9.18
N PHE A 51 9.54 7.76 8.69
CA PHE A 51 8.30 7.95 7.98
C PHE A 51 8.55 8.88 6.79
N ASN A 52 8.19 8.50 5.59
CA ASN A 52 8.44 9.32 4.42
C ASN A 52 7.24 9.40 3.47
N TRP A 53 7.24 10.42 2.62
CA TRP A 53 6.27 10.64 1.55
C TRP A 53 6.99 10.78 0.23
N PHE A 54 6.56 10.00 -0.74
CA PHE A 54 7.05 10.07 -2.12
C PHE A 54 5.95 9.69 -3.10
N ALA A 55 5.85 10.43 -4.21
CA ALA A 55 4.83 10.23 -5.22
C ALA A 55 5.27 9.18 -6.24
N THR A 56 4.74 7.95 -6.13
CA THR A 56 4.81 6.92 -7.18
C THR A 56 3.79 5.80 -6.89
N HIS A 57 3.08 5.34 -7.91
CA HIS A 57 2.12 4.25 -7.75
C HIS A 57 2.78 2.92 -7.36
N GLY A 58 2.03 2.07 -6.65
CA GLY A 58 2.37 0.67 -6.39
C GLY A 58 1.95 -0.22 -7.57
N THR A 59 2.45 0.06 -8.76
CA THR A 59 2.10 -0.60 -10.03
C THR A 59 3.33 -1.11 -10.78
N SER A 60 4.41 -1.42 -10.04
CA SER A 60 5.56 -2.14 -10.60
C SER A 60 5.24 -3.59 -10.91
N MET A 61 4.37 -4.23 -10.10
CA MET A 61 3.74 -5.50 -10.41
C MET A 61 2.55 -5.29 -11.34
N SER A 62 2.37 -6.20 -12.30
CA SER A 62 1.22 -6.14 -13.20
C SER A 62 -0.06 -6.63 -12.50
N ARG A 63 -1.22 -6.30 -13.10
CA ARG A 63 -2.52 -6.82 -12.67
C ARG A 63 -2.68 -8.33 -12.78
N THR A 64 -1.75 -9.02 -13.45
CA THR A 64 -1.72 -10.48 -13.59
C THR A 64 -0.96 -11.15 -12.47
N ASN A 65 -0.29 -10.38 -11.59
CA ASN A 65 0.36 -10.92 -10.41
C ASN A 65 -0.69 -11.62 -9.52
N SER A 66 -0.42 -12.87 -9.16
CA SER A 66 -1.28 -13.71 -8.32
C SER A 66 -0.81 -13.79 -6.85
N LEU A 67 0.28 -13.12 -6.52
CA LEU A 67 0.84 -13.07 -5.16
C LEU A 67 0.42 -11.77 -4.48
N ILE A 68 0.24 -11.79 -3.16
CA ILE A 68 0.08 -10.59 -2.36
C ILE A 68 1.44 -9.88 -2.31
N SER A 69 1.45 -8.58 -2.58
CA SER A 69 2.66 -7.78 -2.61
C SER A 69 2.39 -6.37 -2.10
N GLY A 70 3.29 -5.82 -1.29
CA GLY A 70 3.34 -4.40 -0.96
C GLY A 70 3.91 -3.53 -2.08
N ASP A 71 4.20 -4.13 -3.27
CA ASP A 71 4.84 -3.52 -4.42
C ASP A 71 6.12 -2.77 -4.05
N ASN A 72 6.47 -1.73 -4.79
CA ASN A 72 7.72 -0.99 -4.60
C ASN A 72 7.84 -0.30 -3.23
N LYS A 73 6.73 0.12 -2.62
CA LYS A 73 6.76 0.75 -1.29
C LYS A 73 6.93 -0.28 -0.18
N GLY A 74 6.29 -1.44 -0.28
CA GLY A 74 6.52 -2.55 0.64
C GLY A 74 7.96 -3.05 0.58
N ALA A 75 8.50 -3.21 -0.64
CA ALA A 75 9.91 -3.57 -0.83
C ALA A 75 10.86 -2.53 -0.20
N ALA A 76 10.60 -1.23 -0.42
CA ALA A 76 11.40 -0.15 0.16
C ALA A 76 11.37 -0.14 1.69
N ALA A 77 10.19 -0.37 2.29
CA ALA A 77 10.02 -0.45 3.74
C ALA A 77 10.84 -1.61 4.32
N ARG A 78 10.74 -2.79 3.72
CA ARG A 78 11.50 -3.96 4.15
C ARG A 78 13.00 -3.74 4.03
N PHE A 79 13.49 -3.23 2.88
CA PHE A 79 14.92 -2.95 2.68
C PHE A 79 15.46 -1.91 3.70
N MET A 80 14.67 -0.89 4.04
CA MET A 80 15.07 0.10 5.04
C MET A 80 15.16 -0.50 6.44
N GLU A 81 14.26 -1.39 6.78
CA GLU A 81 14.25 -2.09 8.05
C GLU A 81 15.39 -3.10 8.16
N ASP A 82 15.67 -3.87 7.10
CA ASP A 82 16.82 -4.77 7.03
C ASP A 82 18.15 -4.01 7.14
N TRP A 83 18.25 -2.87 6.44
CA TRP A 83 19.40 -1.98 6.56
C TRP A 83 19.58 -1.46 7.98
N ALA A 84 18.51 -1.08 8.67
CA ALA A 84 18.58 -0.58 10.03
C ALA A 84 19.07 -1.67 11.01
N GLU A 85 18.58 -2.89 10.85
CA GLU A 85 19.01 -4.04 11.64
C GLU A 85 20.50 -4.36 11.43
N GLN A 86 20.95 -4.40 10.17
CA GLN A 86 22.37 -4.60 9.84
C GLN A 86 23.28 -3.51 10.40
N ASN A 87 22.76 -2.29 10.61
CA ASN A 87 23.46 -1.17 11.24
C ASN A 87 23.25 -1.08 12.78
N GLY A 88 22.66 -2.11 13.38
CA GLY A 88 22.45 -2.19 14.83
C GLY A 88 21.47 -1.15 15.36
N LEU A 89 20.44 -0.81 14.61
CA LEU A 89 19.38 0.11 15.01
C LEU A 89 18.10 -0.65 15.38
N PRO A 90 17.39 -0.26 16.44
CA PRO A 90 17.76 0.73 17.45
C PRO A 90 18.90 0.23 18.36
N LYS A 91 19.64 1.14 18.97
CA LYS A 91 20.73 0.78 19.89
C LYS A 91 20.14 0.14 21.14
N GLN A 92 20.64 -1.02 21.51
CA GLN A 92 20.30 -1.64 22.80
C GLN A 92 21.12 -0.96 23.89
N THR A 93 20.48 -0.14 24.72
CA THR A 93 21.07 0.40 25.94
C THR A 93 20.76 -0.52 27.12
N GLY A 94 21.31 -1.73 27.10
CA GLY A 94 21.36 -2.58 28.30
C GLY A 94 22.80 -2.81 28.68
N HIS A 95 23.12 -2.80 29.98
CA HIS A 95 24.42 -3.23 30.45
C HIS A 95 24.72 -4.62 29.87
N ALA A 96 25.47 -4.65 28.79
CA ALA A 96 26.01 -5.88 28.26
C ALA A 96 27.02 -6.39 29.27
N ASN A 97 26.67 -7.43 30.00
CA ASN A 97 27.68 -8.28 30.58
C ASN A 97 28.47 -8.85 29.40
N SER A 98 29.77 -8.66 29.42
CA SER A 98 30.74 -8.86 28.35
C SER A 98 30.95 -10.31 27.90
N ASP A 99 30.02 -11.21 28.14
CA ASP A 99 30.17 -12.65 27.89
C ASP A 99 29.14 -13.26 26.89
N ASP A 100 28.33 -12.45 26.24
CA ASP A 100 27.38 -12.98 25.23
C ASP A 100 27.85 -12.69 23.79
N PHE A 101 28.89 -13.40 23.37
CA PHE A 101 29.24 -13.57 21.96
C PHE A 101 28.24 -14.50 21.29
N GLY A 102 27.16 -13.96 20.76
CA GLY A 102 26.19 -14.74 20.03
C GLY A 102 24.81 -14.12 19.87
N SER A 103 24.70 -12.80 19.62
CA SER A 103 23.43 -12.23 19.19
C SER A 103 23.13 -12.68 17.76
N LEU A 104 22.40 -13.76 17.68
CA LEU A 104 21.82 -14.27 16.43
C LEU A 104 20.80 -13.26 15.90
N HIS A 105 20.95 -12.89 14.64
CA HIS A 105 19.94 -12.12 13.90
C HIS A 105 18.66 -12.95 13.77
N LEU A 106 17.72 -12.76 14.67
CA LEU A 106 16.39 -13.36 14.55
C LEU A 106 15.55 -12.51 13.60
N PRO A 107 14.84 -13.13 12.65
CA PRO A 107 13.87 -12.41 11.81
C PRO A 107 12.83 -11.71 12.69
N ARG A 108 12.42 -10.52 12.29
CA ARG A 108 11.57 -9.63 13.09
C ARG A 108 10.22 -10.18 13.50
N ARG A 109 9.68 -11.12 12.74
CA ARG A 109 8.30 -11.62 12.91
C ARG A 109 8.16 -12.99 13.55
N VAL A 110 9.26 -13.62 13.92
CA VAL A 110 9.23 -14.94 14.53
C VAL A 110 8.57 -14.98 15.92
N SER A 111 8.34 -13.84 16.53
CA SER A 111 7.72 -13.76 17.84
C SER A 111 6.26 -14.23 17.93
N THR A 112 5.63 -14.52 16.79
CA THR A 112 4.24 -14.98 16.69
C THR A 112 4.10 -16.44 16.27
N ILE A 113 5.21 -17.10 15.89
CA ILE A 113 5.19 -18.52 15.56
C ILE A 113 5.07 -19.32 16.86
N ILE A 114 4.03 -20.11 16.99
CA ILE A 114 3.87 -21.03 18.11
C ILE A 114 4.85 -22.18 17.88
N PRO A 115 5.83 -22.42 18.79
CA PRO A 115 6.75 -23.55 18.66
C PRO A 115 5.98 -24.88 18.64
N GLU A 116 6.46 -25.83 17.87
CA GLU A 116 6.00 -27.21 17.93
C GLU A 116 6.21 -27.79 19.35
N PRO A 117 5.42 -28.79 19.77
CA PRO A 117 5.56 -29.41 21.09
C PRO A 117 6.98 -29.88 21.45
N ASP A 118 7.77 -30.24 20.44
CA ASP A 118 9.14 -30.74 20.60
C ASP A 118 10.20 -29.62 20.81
N GLU A 119 9.80 -28.35 20.59
CA GLU A 119 10.64 -27.16 20.78
C GLU A 119 10.27 -26.40 22.08
N ILE A 120 9.30 -26.92 22.82
CA ILE A 120 8.84 -26.32 24.08
C ILE A 120 9.82 -26.67 25.18
N THR A 121 10.38 -25.67 25.86
CA THR A 121 11.21 -25.88 27.04
C THR A 121 10.41 -26.60 28.13
N ASP A 122 11.09 -27.33 29.03
CA ASP A 122 10.47 -28.09 30.14
C ASP A 122 9.47 -27.24 30.96
N ASP A 123 9.70 -25.95 31.11
CA ASP A 123 8.80 -25.00 31.79
C ASP A 123 7.47 -24.81 31.04
N LEU A 124 7.49 -24.79 29.70
CA LEU A 124 6.28 -24.70 28.86
C LEU A 124 5.52 -26.01 28.83
N MET A 125 6.22 -27.16 28.87
CA MET A 125 5.63 -28.47 28.99
C MET A 125 4.95 -28.65 30.34
N GLN A 126 5.53 -28.20 31.43
CA GLN A 126 4.89 -28.22 32.77
C GLN A 126 3.65 -27.30 32.81
N LEU A 127 3.70 -26.14 32.18
CA LEU A 127 2.55 -25.23 32.10
C LEU A 127 1.41 -25.83 31.28
N ALA A 128 1.70 -26.47 30.16
CA ALA A 128 0.72 -27.13 29.30
C ALA A 128 0.08 -28.38 29.99
N SER A 129 0.88 -29.15 30.74
CA SER A 129 0.41 -30.30 31.48
C SER A 129 -0.45 -29.92 32.70
N SER A 130 -0.10 -28.86 33.43
CA SER A 130 -0.89 -28.33 34.54
C SER A 130 -2.23 -27.77 34.08
N TYR A 131 -2.28 -27.16 32.88
CA TYR A 131 -3.52 -26.64 32.31
C TYR A 131 -4.48 -27.73 31.82
N LYS A 132 -3.96 -28.84 31.25
CA LYS A 132 -4.75 -30.05 30.91
C LYS A 132 -5.31 -30.74 32.15
N ALA A 133 -4.56 -30.78 33.24
CA ALA A 133 -4.99 -31.38 34.50
C ALA A 133 -6.12 -30.59 35.20
N SER A 134 -6.27 -29.30 34.93
CA SER A 134 -7.32 -28.44 35.50
C SER A 134 -8.61 -28.38 34.70
N GLY A 135 -8.77 -29.17 33.63
CA GLY A 135 -10.01 -29.24 32.83
C GLY A 135 -10.31 -27.97 32.01
N GLY A 136 -9.33 -27.08 31.88
CA GLY A 136 -9.45 -25.83 31.11
C GLY A 136 -9.48 -26.09 29.61
N ARG A 137 -10.48 -25.57 28.91
CA ARG A 137 -10.44 -25.42 27.45
C ARG A 137 -9.34 -24.40 27.12
N ILE A 138 -8.41 -24.83 26.29
CA ILE A 138 -7.31 -23.96 25.84
C ILE A 138 -7.87 -22.82 24.97
N LEU A 139 -8.16 -21.69 25.60
CA LEU A 139 -8.09 -20.40 24.97
C LEU A 139 -6.60 -19.98 25.04
N ALA A 140 -5.78 -20.70 24.30
CA ALA A 140 -4.32 -20.70 24.50
C ALA A 140 -3.63 -19.41 24.00
N SER A 141 -4.33 -18.54 23.27
CA SER A 141 -3.63 -17.43 22.64
C SER A 141 -3.30 -16.25 23.59
N SER A 142 -4.18 -15.93 24.57
CA SER A 142 -4.03 -14.64 25.26
C SER A 142 -2.95 -14.62 26.37
N ASN A 143 -2.70 -15.72 27.06
CA ASN A 143 -1.77 -15.73 28.20
C ASN A 143 -0.33 -16.08 27.80
N ILE A 144 -0.13 -16.96 26.82
CA ILE A 144 1.22 -17.25 26.30
C ILE A 144 1.71 -16.05 25.47
N THR A 145 0.87 -15.50 24.62
CA THR A 145 1.16 -14.26 23.87
C THR A 145 1.46 -13.08 24.79
N ARG A 146 0.77 -12.97 25.94
CA ARG A 146 1.02 -11.91 26.93
C ARG A 146 2.35 -12.11 27.68
N ARG A 147 2.79 -13.35 27.89
CA ARG A 147 4.08 -13.64 28.55
C ARG A 147 5.26 -13.45 27.59
N ILE A 148 5.11 -13.87 26.33
CA ILE A 148 6.07 -13.61 25.25
C ILE A 148 6.17 -12.10 24.99
N ARG A 149 5.02 -11.37 24.94
CA ARG A 149 5.03 -9.89 24.88
C ARG A 149 5.72 -9.25 26.07
N ASN A 150 5.63 -9.80 27.26
CA ASN A 150 6.29 -9.23 28.46
C ASN A 150 7.79 -9.49 28.51
N THR A 151 8.31 -10.57 27.93
CA THR A 151 9.76 -10.81 27.78
C THR A 151 10.36 -10.03 26.61
N GLN A 152 9.54 -9.64 25.60
CA GLN A 152 9.97 -8.79 24.48
C GLN A 152 9.81 -7.28 24.75
N LYS A 153 9.31 -6.88 25.91
CA LYS A 153 9.06 -5.47 26.24
C LYS A 153 10.31 -4.58 26.26
N ASN A 154 11.50 -5.16 26.17
CA ASN A 154 12.76 -4.42 26.30
C ASN A 154 13.54 -4.24 24.99
N ASN A 155 13.04 -4.74 23.85
CA ASN A 155 13.71 -4.54 22.56
C ASN A 155 12.85 -3.67 21.66
N ALA A 156 13.20 -2.39 21.55
CA ALA A 156 12.63 -1.53 20.51
C ALA A 156 12.99 -2.11 19.14
N LYS A 157 12.01 -2.15 18.22
CA LYS A 157 12.23 -2.55 16.82
C LYS A 157 12.25 -1.32 15.96
N PHE A 158 13.14 -1.28 14.96
CA PHE A 158 13.11 -0.23 13.95
C PHE A 158 11.92 -0.44 13.01
N VAL A 159 11.18 0.64 12.73
CA VAL A 159 10.04 0.62 11.82
C VAL A 159 10.21 1.70 10.77
N SER A 160 10.01 1.35 9.50
CA SER A 160 10.05 2.32 8.40
C SER A 160 8.77 2.27 7.58
N ALA A 161 8.11 3.43 7.42
CA ALA A 161 6.90 3.56 6.62
C ALA A 161 7.13 4.40 5.36
N PHE A 162 6.78 3.83 4.21
CA PHE A 162 6.86 4.48 2.89
C PHE A 162 5.45 4.83 2.40
N CYS A 163 5.10 6.11 2.50
CA CYS A 163 3.75 6.59 2.25
C CYS A 163 3.61 7.25 0.89
N GLN A 164 2.35 7.29 0.41
CA GLN A 164 2.01 8.00 -0.82
C GLN A 164 1.94 9.51 -0.59
N SER A 165 2.31 10.24 -1.65
CA SER A 165 2.04 11.66 -1.80
C SER A 165 1.03 11.87 -2.93
N ASN A 166 1.17 12.91 -3.74
CA ASN A 166 0.35 13.20 -4.91
C ASN A 166 0.77 12.34 -6.12
N CYS A 167 0.40 11.07 -6.07
CA CYS A 167 0.82 10.05 -7.04
C CYS A 167 -0.15 9.84 -8.22
N GLY A 168 -1.28 10.56 -8.28
CA GLY A 168 -2.40 10.25 -9.17
C GLY A 168 -2.00 10.00 -10.64
N ASP A 169 -1.09 10.78 -11.17
CA ASP A 169 -0.56 10.66 -12.53
C ASP A 169 0.88 10.11 -12.61
N VAL A 170 1.41 9.50 -11.52
CA VAL A 170 2.81 9.07 -11.42
C VAL A 170 2.96 7.55 -11.42
N SER A 171 3.61 7.03 -12.46
CA SER A 171 3.90 5.62 -12.66
C SER A 171 5.34 5.25 -12.27
N PRO A 172 5.58 4.07 -11.65
CA PRO A 172 6.92 3.52 -11.43
C PRO A 172 7.52 2.92 -12.70
N ASN A 173 6.75 2.82 -13.80
CA ASN A 173 7.19 2.21 -15.07
C ASN A 173 8.03 3.21 -15.89
N VAL A 174 9.21 3.51 -15.36
CA VAL A 174 10.08 4.62 -15.78
C VAL A 174 10.67 4.49 -17.19
N LEU A 175 10.58 3.33 -17.83
CA LEU A 175 10.99 3.17 -19.23
C LEU A 175 9.94 3.69 -20.22
N GLY A 176 8.74 4.05 -19.72
CA GLY A 176 7.63 4.54 -20.55
C GLY A 176 6.69 3.44 -21.03
N ALA A 177 5.71 3.80 -21.85
CA ALA A 177 4.65 2.91 -22.31
C ALA A 177 4.87 2.49 -23.77
N PHE A 178 4.77 1.17 -24.03
CA PHE A 178 5.03 0.57 -25.33
C PHE A 178 3.96 -0.46 -25.70
N CYS A 179 3.76 -0.61 -26.98
CA CYS A 179 2.90 -1.63 -27.57
C CYS A 179 3.55 -3.01 -27.43
N ILE A 180 2.81 -4.00 -26.93
CA ILE A 180 3.34 -5.35 -26.70
C ILE A 180 3.53 -6.12 -28.00
N ASP A 181 2.80 -5.78 -29.07
CA ASP A 181 2.81 -6.42 -30.39
C ASP A 181 3.89 -5.85 -31.31
N THR A 182 4.11 -4.53 -31.29
CA THR A 182 5.02 -3.84 -32.23
C THR A 182 6.28 -3.30 -31.58
N ASN A 183 6.33 -3.24 -30.25
CA ASN A 183 7.42 -2.61 -29.48
C ASN A 183 7.61 -1.11 -29.77
N LEU A 184 6.63 -0.45 -30.40
CA LEU A 184 6.61 0.99 -30.61
C LEU A 184 6.02 1.71 -29.40
N PRO A 185 6.33 3.00 -29.17
CA PRO A 185 5.67 3.79 -28.14
C PRO A 185 4.14 3.80 -28.33
N CYS A 186 3.40 3.80 -27.24
CA CYS A 186 1.95 3.98 -27.26
C CYS A 186 1.54 5.36 -27.78
N ASP A 187 0.31 5.47 -28.30
CA ASP A 187 -0.26 6.77 -28.63
C ASP A 187 -0.28 7.70 -27.40
N PHE A 188 0.27 8.89 -27.57
CA PHE A 188 0.46 9.85 -26.48
C PHE A 188 -0.84 10.35 -25.86
N ASN A 189 -1.89 10.50 -26.69
CA ASN A 189 -3.15 11.11 -26.24
C ASN A 189 -4.12 10.10 -25.64
N HIS A 190 -4.13 8.85 -26.14
CA HIS A 190 -5.15 7.87 -25.81
C HIS A 190 -4.59 6.65 -25.08
N SER A 191 -3.25 6.57 -24.94
CA SER A 191 -2.56 5.40 -24.36
C SER A 191 -2.97 4.09 -25.03
N THR A 192 -2.94 4.09 -26.38
CA THR A 192 -3.38 2.95 -27.21
C THR A 192 -2.32 2.54 -28.21
N CYS A 193 -2.48 1.32 -28.76
CA CYS A 193 -1.73 0.77 -29.86
C CYS A 193 -2.73 0.42 -30.98
N ASN A 194 -2.66 1.12 -32.13
CA ASN A 194 -3.68 1.01 -33.20
C ASN A 194 -5.12 1.15 -32.66
N GLY A 195 -5.31 2.05 -31.69
CA GLY A 195 -6.61 2.29 -31.07
C GLY A 195 -7.05 1.23 -30.04
N LYS A 196 -6.18 0.28 -29.66
CA LYS A 196 -6.44 -0.72 -28.62
C LYS A 196 -5.63 -0.40 -27.36
N ASN A 197 -6.32 -0.19 -26.24
CA ASN A 197 -5.67 0.10 -24.96
C ASN A 197 -5.02 -1.14 -24.34
N GLU A 198 -5.60 -2.32 -24.53
CA GLU A 198 -5.10 -3.59 -23.98
C GLU A 198 -3.71 -3.99 -24.48
N LEU A 199 -3.21 -3.36 -25.55
CA LEU A 199 -1.88 -3.60 -26.09
C LEU A 199 -0.82 -2.62 -25.57
N CYS A 200 -1.23 -1.57 -24.87
CA CYS A 200 -0.33 -0.51 -24.39
C CYS A 200 0.04 -0.75 -22.92
N TYR A 201 1.32 -0.99 -22.64
CA TYR A 201 1.81 -1.26 -21.29
C TYR A 201 3.00 -0.40 -20.90
N GLY A 202 2.97 0.11 -19.68
CA GLY A 202 4.11 0.74 -19.02
C GLY A 202 5.18 -0.30 -18.69
N ARG A 203 6.46 0.07 -18.89
CA ARG A 203 7.61 -0.80 -18.63
C ARG A 203 8.42 -0.29 -17.45
N GLY A 204 8.56 -1.14 -16.45
CA GLY A 204 9.45 -0.91 -15.32
C GLY A 204 10.91 -1.14 -15.68
N PRO A 205 11.86 -0.71 -14.82
CA PRO A 205 13.30 -0.76 -15.10
C PRO A 205 13.87 -2.18 -15.20
N GLY A 206 13.17 -3.19 -14.71
CA GLY A 206 13.54 -4.61 -14.81
C GLY A 206 12.80 -5.38 -15.92
N TYR A 207 12.07 -4.68 -16.80
CA TYR A 207 11.31 -5.31 -17.88
C TYR A 207 12.14 -6.35 -18.66
N PRO A 208 11.58 -7.54 -18.98
CA PRO A 208 10.18 -7.96 -18.78
C PRO A 208 9.85 -8.56 -17.39
N ASN A 209 10.78 -8.57 -16.47
CA ASN A 209 10.58 -9.09 -15.12
C ASN A 209 10.00 -8.02 -14.20
N GLU A 210 8.71 -8.16 -13.86
CA GLU A 210 8.01 -7.20 -12.99
C GLU A 210 8.49 -7.26 -11.52
N PHE A 211 8.90 -8.44 -11.03
CA PHE A 211 9.51 -8.55 -9.71
C PHE A 211 10.82 -7.77 -9.63
N GLU A 212 11.64 -7.86 -10.68
CA GLU A 212 12.87 -7.08 -10.76
C GLU A 212 12.60 -5.58 -10.86
N SER A 213 11.56 -5.16 -11.60
CA SER A 213 11.11 -3.77 -11.63
C SER A 213 10.71 -3.28 -10.23
N THR A 214 9.93 -4.07 -9.49
CA THR A 214 9.52 -3.78 -8.12
C THR A 214 10.73 -3.65 -7.19
N ARG A 215 11.67 -4.59 -7.27
CA ARG A 215 12.91 -4.56 -6.49
C ARG A 215 13.72 -3.30 -6.76
N ILE A 216 13.91 -2.93 -8.04
CA ILE A 216 14.71 -1.76 -8.43
C ILE A 216 14.04 -0.47 -7.93
N ILE A 217 12.74 -0.28 -8.14
CA ILE A 217 12.03 0.92 -7.69
C ILE A 217 11.97 0.99 -6.17
N GLY A 218 11.75 -0.15 -5.49
CA GLY A 218 11.82 -0.25 -4.04
C GLY A 218 13.20 0.11 -3.50
N ASN A 219 14.25 -0.43 -4.10
CA ASN A 219 15.64 -0.14 -3.71
C ASN A 219 16.02 1.34 -3.91
N ARG A 220 15.57 1.97 -5.01
CA ARG A 220 15.81 3.40 -5.24
C ARG A 220 15.15 4.26 -4.16
N GLN A 221 13.91 3.93 -3.76
CA GLN A 221 13.23 4.62 -2.66
C GLN A 221 13.95 4.38 -1.32
N PHE A 222 14.33 3.15 -1.03
CA PHE A 222 15.09 2.79 0.16
C PHE A 222 16.43 3.56 0.24
N LEU A 223 17.24 3.53 -0.81
CA LEU A 223 18.54 4.22 -0.81
C LEU A 223 18.41 5.72 -0.57
N LYS A 224 17.37 6.35 -1.18
CA LYS A 224 17.09 7.78 -0.92
C LYS A 224 16.64 8.02 0.51
N ALA A 225 15.80 7.16 1.07
CA ALA A 225 15.37 7.25 2.46
C ALA A 225 16.55 7.08 3.43
N ALA A 226 17.46 6.13 3.18
CA ALA A 226 18.66 5.93 3.98
C ALA A 226 19.61 7.14 3.93
N ASP A 227 19.81 7.75 2.74
CA ASP A 227 20.55 8.99 2.56
C ASP A 227 19.95 10.14 3.39
N LEU A 228 18.64 10.36 3.27
CA LEU A 228 17.92 11.36 4.05
C LEU A 228 17.94 11.08 5.55
N PHE A 229 17.81 9.83 5.96
CA PHE A 229 17.86 9.41 7.35
C PHE A 229 19.22 9.71 7.99
N ASN A 230 20.31 9.42 7.27
CA ASN A 230 21.67 9.67 7.75
C ASN A 230 22.02 11.16 7.77
N SER A 231 21.48 11.95 6.85
CA SER A 231 21.73 13.40 6.72
C SER A 231 20.74 14.26 7.51
N ALA A 232 19.68 13.68 8.09
CA ALA A 232 18.66 14.41 8.83
C ALA A 232 19.26 15.09 10.08
N SER A 233 19.24 16.42 10.10
CA SER A 233 19.78 17.28 11.16
C SER A 233 18.81 18.37 11.62
N GLU A 234 17.74 18.63 10.87
CA GLU A 234 16.72 19.59 11.25
C GLU A 234 15.76 18.96 12.26
N GLU A 235 15.72 19.52 13.47
CA GLU A 235 14.77 19.10 14.50
C GLU A 235 13.40 19.73 14.26
N LEU A 236 12.35 18.93 14.43
CA LEU A 236 10.98 19.43 14.46
C LEU A 236 10.72 20.06 15.83
N GLN A 237 10.53 21.37 15.86
CA GLN A 237 10.32 22.15 17.08
C GLN A 237 8.98 22.88 17.05
N GLY A 238 8.28 22.89 18.18
CA GLY A 238 7.02 23.59 18.33
C GLY A 238 5.87 22.66 18.71
N LYS A 239 4.65 23.10 18.42
CA LYS A 239 3.43 22.40 18.83
C LYS A 239 3.22 21.12 18.01
N VAL A 240 2.61 20.12 18.67
CA VAL A 240 1.91 19.03 18.01
C VAL A 240 0.41 19.37 18.08
N ASP A 241 -0.23 19.47 16.91
CA ASP A 241 -1.61 19.93 16.81
C ASP A 241 -2.30 19.29 15.58
N TYR A 242 -3.63 19.33 15.52
CA TYR A 242 -4.37 18.84 14.37
C TYR A 242 -5.68 19.62 14.18
N ARG A 243 -6.21 19.56 12.95
CA ARG A 243 -7.60 19.93 12.62
C ARG A 243 -8.18 18.84 11.74
N HIS A 244 -9.40 18.42 12.07
CA HIS A 244 -10.10 17.35 11.37
C HIS A 244 -11.58 17.72 11.19
N THR A 245 -12.16 17.36 10.06
CA THR A 245 -13.59 17.49 9.82
C THR A 245 -14.07 16.46 8.80
N TYR A 246 -15.37 16.17 8.84
CA TYR A 246 -16.09 15.44 7.79
C TYR A 246 -16.90 16.41 6.94
N LEU A 247 -16.90 16.22 5.63
CA LEU A 247 -17.56 17.08 4.65
C LEU A 247 -18.34 16.24 3.65
N ASP A 248 -19.54 16.71 3.29
CA ASP A 248 -20.31 16.13 2.20
C ASP A 248 -19.82 16.69 0.85
N PHE A 249 -18.96 15.93 0.18
CA PHE A 249 -18.38 16.32 -1.10
C PHE A 249 -19.36 16.25 -2.27
N SER A 250 -20.55 15.70 -2.09
CA SER A 250 -21.55 15.63 -3.16
C SER A 250 -22.24 16.97 -3.46
N GLN A 251 -22.10 17.97 -2.59
CA GLN A 251 -22.83 19.24 -2.69
C GLN A 251 -22.15 20.44 -2.01
N LEU A 252 -20.83 20.43 -1.89
CA LEU A 252 -20.07 21.55 -1.31
C LEU A 252 -20.17 22.80 -2.17
N GLU A 253 -20.44 23.93 -1.54
CA GLU A 253 -20.36 25.25 -2.16
C GLU A 253 -18.91 25.75 -2.14
N VAL A 254 -18.45 26.16 -3.29
CA VAL A 254 -17.05 26.56 -3.52
C VAL A 254 -17.01 27.91 -4.21
N SER A 255 -16.25 28.83 -3.62
CA SER A 255 -15.99 30.13 -4.25
C SER A 255 -14.82 30.03 -5.22
N VAL A 256 -15.06 30.24 -6.49
CA VAL A 256 -14.03 30.23 -7.54
C VAL A 256 -13.88 31.59 -8.18
N SER A 257 -12.64 31.94 -8.55
CA SER A 257 -12.38 33.20 -9.30
C SER A 257 -12.77 33.02 -10.76
N THR A 258 -13.47 34.00 -11.31
CA THR A 258 -13.79 34.04 -12.75
C THR A 258 -12.63 34.63 -13.54
N SER A 259 -12.58 34.37 -14.85
CA SER A 259 -11.60 34.96 -15.77
C SER A 259 -11.65 36.50 -15.84
N THR A 260 -12.76 37.09 -15.41
CA THR A 260 -12.97 38.55 -15.35
C THR A 260 -12.61 39.15 -13.99
N GLY A 261 -12.03 38.37 -13.07
CA GLY A 261 -11.61 38.83 -11.73
C GLY A 261 -12.75 38.88 -10.68
N GLY A 262 -13.96 38.41 -11.02
CA GLY A 262 -15.06 38.27 -10.08
C GLY A 262 -14.97 36.96 -9.26
N GLN A 263 -15.86 36.82 -8.26
CA GLN A 263 -16.09 35.58 -7.51
C GLN A 263 -17.42 34.96 -7.97
N GLN A 264 -17.42 33.65 -8.16
CA GLN A 264 -18.60 32.86 -8.46
C GLN A 264 -18.69 31.70 -7.47
N VAL A 265 -19.88 31.44 -6.96
CA VAL A 265 -20.15 30.24 -6.16
C VAL A 265 -20.57 29.12 -7.10
N VAL A 266 -19.85 28.02 -7.05
CA VAL A 266 -20.15 26.77 -7.75
C VAL A 266 -20.36 25.65 -6.73
N LYS A 267 -20.87 24.49 -7.17
CA LYS A 267 -21.02 23.31 -6.29
C LYS A 267 -20.21 22.15 -6.82
N THR A 268 -19.77 21.31 -5.91
CA THR A 268 -19.36 19.96 -6.26
C THR A 268 -20.58 19.11 -6.60
N CYS A 269 -20.37 17.97 -7.21
CA CYS A 269 -21.42 17.12 -7.78
C CYS A 269 -21.57 15.80 -7.00
N PRO A 270 -22.71 15.13 -7.00
CA PRO A 270 -22.78 13.72 -6.66
C PRO A 270 -21.77 12.91 -7.46
N ALA A 271 -21.22 11.86 -6.84
CA ALA A 271 -20.12 11.11 -7.43
C ALA A 271 -20.47 10.48 -8.79
N ALA A 272 -19.57 10.57 -9.77
CA ALA A 272 -19.72 9.89 -11.05
C ALA A 272 -18.38 9.52 -11.66
N MET A 273 -18.30 8.36 -12.34
CA MET A 273 -17.16 7.89 -13.10
C MET A 273 -17.38 8.08 -14.60
N GLY A 274 -16.36 8.57 -15.30
CA GLY A 274 -16.36 8.76 -16.75
C GLY A 274 -15.88 7.53 -17.52
N PHE A 275 -16.05 7.53 -18.85
CA PHE A 275 -15.64 6.41 -19.72
C PHE A 275 -14.16 6.10 -19.66
N SER A 276 -13.29 7.09 -19.55
CA SER A 276 -11.85 6.89 -19.49
C SER A 276 -11.38 6.15 -18.24
N PHE A 277 -12.21 6.07 -17.17
CA PHE A 277 -11.96 5.19 -16.04
C PHE A 277 -11.90 3.72 -16.49
N ALA A 278 -12.85 3.27 -17.33
CA ALA A 278 -12.87 1.90 -17.84
C ALA A 278 -11.75 1.61 -18.85
N ALA A 279 -11.19 2.64 -19.48
CA ALA A 279 -10.03 2.51 -20.36
C ALA A 279 -8.75 2.13 -19.60
N GLY A 280 -8.69 2.40 -18.29
CA GLY A 280 -7.50 2.18 -17.48
C GLY A 280 -6.34 3.11 -17.85
N THR A 281 -5.14 2.72 -17.47
CA THR A 281 -3.90 3.46 -17.73
C THR A 281 -2.85 2.56 -18.39
N THR A 282 -1.69 3.13 -18.71
CA THR A 282 -0.53 2.36 -19.18
C THR A 282 0.00 1.37 -18.13
N ASP A 283 -0.27 1.60 -16.85
CA ASP A 283 0.11 0.68 -15.76
C ASP A 283 -0.86 -0.49 -15.61
N GLY A 284 -2.09 -0.33 -16.09
CA GLY A 284 -3.14 -1.35 -16.08
C GLY A 284 -4.19 -0.98 -17.10
N PRO A 285 -4.01 -1.38 -18.38
CA PRO A 285 -5.00 -1.10 -19.41
C PRO A 285 -6.35 -1.73 -19.06
N GLY A 286 -7.42 -0.99 -19.36
CA GLY A 286 -8.79 -1.39 -19.08
C GLY A 286 -9.28 -2.53 -19.97
N ALA A 287 -10.59 -2.76 -19.92
CA ALA A 287 -11.25 -3.82 -20.68
C ALA A 287 -12.34 -3.22 -21.60
N PHE A 288 -12.92 -4.07 -22.46
CA PHE A 288 -14.10 -3.75 -23.28
C PHE A 288 -13.90 -2.64 -24.31
N ASP A 289 -12.70 -2.50 -24.87
CA ASP A 289 -12.36 -1.54 -25.95
C ASP A 289 -12.60 -0.06 -25.61
N PHE A 290 -12.64 0.31 -24.32
CA PHE A 290 -12.66 1.72 -23.93
C PHE A 290 -11.29 2.37 -24.16
N LYS A 291 -11.30 3.65 -24.56
CA LYS A 291 -10.10 4.45 -24.77
C LYS A 291 -10.13 5.68 -23.89
N GLN A 292 -8.97 6.16 -23.50
CA GLN A 292 -8.89 7.45 -22.81
C GLN A 292 -9.37 8.57 -23.74
N GLY A 293 -10.28 9.42 -23.24
CA GLY A 293 -10.91 10.48 -23.99
C GLY A 293 -12.17 10.06 -24.76
N ASP A 294 -12.65 8.82 -24.63
CA ASP A 294 -13.94 8.39 -25.21
C ASP A 294 -15.10 9.17 -24.60
N ASP A 295 -16.01 9.62 -25.47
CA ASP A 295 -17.22 10.37 -25.10
C ASP A 295 -18.53 9.61 -25.40
N LYS A 296 -18.48 8.52 -26.16
CA LYS A 296 -19.68 7.81 -26.69
C LYS A 296 -19.88 6.39 -26.19
N GLY A 297 -18.85 5.80 -25.56
CA GLY A 297 -18.86 4.40 -25.15
C GLY A 297 -19.05 3.41 -26.32
N ASN A 298 -18.89 2.14 -26.02
CA ASN A 298 -19.09 1.08 -27.02
C ASN A 298 -20.52 0.51 -26.99
N PRO A 299 -20.96 -0.29 -28.01
CA PRO A 299 -22.30 -0.85 -28.06
C PRO A 299 -22.69 -1.74 -26.88
N PHE A 300 -21.73 -2.49 -26.31
CA PHE A 300 -21.95 -3.34 -25.14
C PHE A 300 -22.35 -2.50 -23.92
N TRP A 301 -21.64 -1.39 -23.66
CA TRP A 301 -21.93 -0.53 -22.53
C TRP A 301 -23.20 0.30 -22.72
N ARG A 302 -23.61 0.57 -23.95
CA ARG A 302 -24.95 1.14 -24.21
C ARG A 302 -26.07 0.19 -23.79
N LEU A 303 -25.86 -1.12 -23.95
CA LEU A 303 -26.78 -2.15 -23.44
C LEU A 303 -26.76 -2.22 -21.91
N VAL A 304 -25.57 -2.28 -21.30
CA VAL A 304 -25.39 -2.31 -19.83
C VAL A 304 -25.92 -1.03 -19.21
N GLY A 305 -25.63 0.14 -19.79
CA GLY A 305 -26.14 1.44 -19.34
C GLY A 305 -27.67 1.57 -19.43
N GLY A 306 -28.34 0.70 -20.24
CA GLY A 306 -29.78 0.55 -20.23
C GLY A 306 -30.35 -0.18 -19.01
N ILE A 307 -29.51 -0.96 -18.31
CA ILE A 307 -29.86 -1.71 -17.08
C ILE A 307 -29.50 -0.89 -15.84
N LEU A 308 -28.45 -0.05 -15.92
CA LEU A 308 -28.04 0.83 -14.85
C LEU A 308 -28.87 2.11 -14.81
N LYS A 309 -28.89 2.78 -13.67
CA LYS A 309 -29.56 4.08 -13.53
C LYS A 309 -28.91 5.10 -14.48
N LYS A 310 -29.73 5.73 -15.32
CA LYS A 310 -29.27 6.82 -16.19
C LYS A 310 -29.10 8.10 -15.36
N PRO A 311 -27.98 8.83 -15.55
CA PRO A 311 -27.78 10.10 -14.85
C PRO A 311 -28.87 11.12 -15.25
N GLY A 312 -29.33 11.87 -14.26
CA GLY A 312 -30.25 12.98 -14.46
C GLY A 312 -29.57 14.14 -15.22
N LYS A 313 -30.40 15.04 -15.78
CA LYS A 313 -29.88 16.21 -16.52
C LYS A 313 -28.99 17.09 -15.66
N GLU A 314 -29.37 17.35 -14.42
CA GLU A 314 -28.58 18.14 -13.47
C GLU A 314 -27.22 17.49 -13.18
N GLN A 315 -27.16 16.17 -13.04
CA GLN A 315 -25.93 15.43 -12.83
C GLN A 315 -25.00 15.54 -14.06
N VAL A 316 -25.54 15.38 -15.27
CA VAL A 316 -24.76 15.55 -16.52
C VAL A 316 -24.19 16.96 -16.64
N GLU A 317 -25.00 17.99 -16.35
CA GLU A 317 -24.57 19.39 -16.37
C GLU A 317 -23.51 19.68 -15.30
N CYS A 318 -23.67 19.15 -14.09
CA CYS A 318 -22.72 19.33 -13.01
C CYS A 318 -21.36 18.67 -13.31
N GLN A 319 -21.35 17.46 -13.84
CA GLN A 319 -20.16 16.69 -14.16
C GLN A 319 -19.50 17.07 -15.51
N ALA A 320 -20.09 18.01 -16.27
CA ALA A 320 -19.55 18.39 -17.57
C ALA A 320 -18.07 18.87 -17.47
N PRO A 321 -17.22 18.51 -18.45
CA PRO A 321 -17.47 17.78 -19.69
C PRO A 321 -17.40 16.24 -19.58
N LYS A 322 -17.42 15.66 -18.37
CA LYS A 322 -17.29 14.21 -18.15
C LYS A 322 -18.46 13.44 -18.81
N PRO A 323 -18.18 12.55 -19.77
CA PRO A 323 -19.19 11.59 -20.22
C PRO A 323 -19.34 10.50 -19.13
N ILE A 324 -20.48 10.48 -18.46
CA ILE A 324 -20.72 9.60 -17.30
C ILE A 324 -20.89 8.16 -17.78
N LEU A 325 -20.03 7.27 -17.25
CA LEU A 325 -20.14 5.82 -17.40
C LEU A 325 -21.00 5.22 -16.29
N LEU A 326 -20.72 5.58 -15.05
CA LEU A 326 -21.40 5.10 -13.84
C LEU A 326 -21.77 6.29 -12.96
N ASP A 327 -23.05 6.42 -12.64
CA ASP A 327 -23.59 7.44 -11.75
C ASP A 327 -23.55 6.96 -10.30
N THR A 328 -22.32 6.76 -9.79
CA THR A 328 -22.05 6.09 -8.52
C THR A 328 -22.60 6.82 -7.30
N GLY A 329 -22.79 8.12 -7.37
CA GLY A 329 -23.36 8.93 -6.29
C GLY A 329 -24.88 8.78 -6.14
N GLU A 330 -25.56 8.36 -7.20
CA GLU A 330 -26.99 8.10 -7.19
C GLU A 330 -27.34 6.61 -7.12
N MET A 331 -26.34 5.71 -7.21
CA MET A 331 -26.51 4.26 -7.08
C MET A 331 -26.39 3.86 -5.60
N LYS A 332 -27.53 3.47 -5.00
CA LYS A 332 -27.64 3.20 -3.56
C LYS A 332 -28.00 1.75 -3.20
N GLU A 333 -28.24 0.92 -4.20
CA GLU A 333 -28.57 -0.48 -3.98
C GLU A 333 -27.39 -1.42 -4.31
N PRO A 334 -27.02 -2.35 -3.42
CA PRO A 334 -27.57 -2.64 -2.08
C PRO A 334 -27.11 -1.68 -1.00
N TYR A 335 -26.17 -0.79 -1.29
CA TYR A 335 -25.64 0.31 -0.46
C TYR A 335 -24.99 1.35 -1.37
N ASP A 336 -24.61 2.50 -0.81
CA ASP A 336 -23.97 3.58 -1.57
C ASP A 336 -22.70 3.08 -2.29
N TRP A 337 -22.62 3.31 -3.62
CA TRP A 337 -21.49 2.83 -4.45
C TRP A 337 -20.26 3.73 -4.35
N ALA A 338 -20.42 4.97 -3.89
CA ALA A 338 -19.32 5.88 -3.65
C ALA A 338 -19.55 6.63 -2.34
N PRO A 339 -18.49 6.95 -1.57
CA PRO A 339 -18.62 7.78 -0.38
C PRO A 339 -19.02 9.21 -0.76
N ALA A 340 -19.98 9.80 -0.06
CA ALA A 340 -20.29 11.23 -0.17
C ALA A 340 -19.57 12.03 0.92
N ILE A 341 -19.48 11.47 2.13
CA ILE A 341 -18.90 12.10 3.31
C ILE A 341 -17.44 11.69 3.43
N LEU A 342 -16.53 12.65 3.34
CA LEU A 342 -15.10 12.43 3.36
C LEU A 342 -14.43 13.10 4.55
N PRO A 343 -13.46 12.43 5.21
CA PRO A 343 -12.59 13.06 6.20
C PRO A 343 -11.49 13.86 5.51
N ILE A 344 -11.22 15.06 6.04
CA ILE A 344 -9.99 15.80 5.74
C ILE A 344 -9.33 16.24 7.03
N GLN A 345 -8.00 16.27 7.07
CA GLN A 345 -7.28 16.68 8.28
C GLN A 345 -5.92 17.31 7.97
N ILE A 346 -5.54 18.25 8.83
CA ILE A 346 -4.17 18.77 8.91
C ILE A 346 -3.57 18.29 10.23
N ILE A 347 -2.41 17.65 10.15
CA ILE A 347 -1.60 17.26 11.30
C ILE A 347 -0.35 18.12 11.30
N ARG A 348 0.00 18.66 12.46
CA ARG A 348 1.19 19.49 12.66
C ARG A 348 2.13 18.85 13.66
N ILE A 349 3.41 18.80 13.33
CA ILE A 349 4.51 18.44 14.24
C ILE A 349 5.60 19.52 14.08
N GLY A 350 5.58 20.52 14.96
CA GLY A 350 6.45 21.68 14.82
C GLY A 350 6.22 22.44 13.52
N GLN A 351 7.27 22.54 12.69
CA GLN A 351 7.23 23.16 11.36
C GLN A 351 6.81 22.20 10.23
N LEU A 352 6.59 20.93 10.51
CA LEU A 352 6.04 19.96 9.56
C LEU A 352 4.50 19.97 9.61
N VAL A 353 3.87 20.09 8.46
CA VAL A 353 2.42 20.06 8.28
C VAL A 353 2.05 18.98 7.27
N ILE A 354 1.22 18.05 7.67
CA ILE A 354 0.78 16.90 6.87
C ILE A 354 -0.68 17.13 6.47
N LEU A 355 -0.93 17.16 5.16
CA LEU A 355 -2.27 17.27 4.59
C LEU A 355 -2.77 15.86 4.25
N SER A 356 -3.68 15.34 5.06
CA SER A 356 -4.23 14.01 4.88
C SER A 356 -5.47 14.06 3.99
N VAL A 357 -5.40 13.42 2.83
CA VAL A 357 -6.44 13.45 1.79
C VAL A 357 -6.91 12.04 1.43
N PRO A 358 -8.23 11.81 1.26
CA PRO A 358 -8.80 10.50 1.01
C PRO A 358 -8.82 10.11 -0.48
N GLY A 359 -7.78 10.44 -1.23
CA GLY A 359 -7.74 10.17 -2.66
C GLY A 359 -6.37 10.35 -3.28
N GLU A 360 -6.30 10.14 -4.59
CA GLU A 360 -5.09 10.18 -5.41
C GLU A 360 -5.01 11.51 -6.18
N PHE A 361 -4.31 12.48 -5.59
CA PHE A 361 -4.11 13.78 -6.22
C PHE A 361 -3.08 13.67 -7.35
N THR A 362 -3.38 14.29 -8.52
CA THR A 362 -2.38 14.45 -9.57
C THR A 362 -1.23 15.33 -9.11
N THR A 363 -0.13 15.30 -9.83
CA THR A 363 1.05 16.11 -9.53
C THR A 363 0.69 17.57 -9.33
N MET A 364 -0.04 18.19 -10.27
CA MET A 364 -0.40 19.61 -10.18
C MET A 364 -1.47 19.89 -9.13
N ALA A 365 -2.43 18.98 -8.95
CA ALA A 365 -3.44 19.11 -7.89
C ALA A 365 -2.79 19.13 -6.50
N GLY A 366 -1.84 18.24 -6.25
CA GLY A 366 -1.10 18.21 -4.97
C GLY A 366 -0.24 19.45 -4.75
N ARG A 367 0.44 19.96 -5.79
CA ARG A 367 1.22 21.21 -5.74
C ARG A 367 0.33 22.38 -5.35
N ARG A 368 -0.80 22.56 -6.03
CA ARG A 368 -1.75 23.66 -5.74
C ARG A 368 -2.29 23.60 -4.31
N LEU A 369 -2.61 22.40 -3.81
CA LEU A 369 -3.10 22.26 -2.45
C LEU A 369 -2.03 22.62 -1.41
N ARG A 370 -0.81 22.08 -1.56
CA ARG A 370 0.30 22.40 -0.64
C ARG A 370 0.62 23.89 -0.63
N ASP A 371 0.72 24.53 -1.81
CA ASP A 371 1.02 25.95 -1.92
C ASP A 371 -0.08 26.83 -1.30
N ALA A 372 -1.35 26.49 -1.54
CA ALA A 372 -2.48 27.23 -0.97
C ALA A 372 -2.49 27.17 0.57
N VAL A 373 -2.23 25.99 1.14
CA VAL A 373 -2.17 25.82 2.60
C VAL A 373 -0.94 26.50 3.19
N LYS A 374 0.25 26.32 2.57
CA LYS A 374 1.49 26.97 3.01
C LYS A 374 1.36 28.48 3.07
N ASN A 375 0.74 29.07 2.06
CA ASN A 375 0.49 30.52 2.02
C ASN A 375 -0.38 31.00 3.19
N VAL A 376 -1.45 30.27 3.55
CA VAL A 376 -2.30 30.62 4.72
C VAL A 376 -1.51 30.51 6.01
N LEU A 377 -0.75 29.43 6.19
CA LEU A 377 0.05 29.21 7.39
C LEU A 377 1.09 30.32 7.60
N ILE A 378 1.84 30.68 6.55
CA ILE A 378 2.89 31.70 6.64
C ILE A 378 2.29 33.09 6.85
N SER A 379 1.28 33.46 6.06
CA SER A 379 0.70 34.81 6.12
C SER A 379 -0.11 35.08 7.39
N GLY A 380 -0.72 34.05 7.98
CA GLY A 380 -1.62 34.16 9.13
C GLY A 380 -0.92 33.99 10.49
N SER A 381 0.30 33.51 10.57
CA SER A 381 0.88 32.98 11.82
C SER A 381 1.75 33.96 12.63
N ASN A 382 1.89 35.22 12.23
CA ASN A 382 2.80 36.16 12.89
C ASN A 382 4.23 35.61 13.13
N GLY A 383 4.75 34.80 12.18
CA GLY A 383 6.08 34.24 12.22
C GLY A 383 6.22 32.85 12.85
N GLU A 384 5.16 32.25 13.37
CA GLU A 384 5.16 30.87 13.87
C GLU A 384 5.42 29.86 12.73
N PHE A 385 4.89 30.13 11.54
CA PHE A 385 5.25 29.44 10.30
C PHE A 385 6.03 30.39 9.39
N ASN A 386 7.05 29.89 8.71
CA ASN A 386 7.95 30.69 7.89
C ASN A 386 8.43 29.89 6.65
N SER A 387 9.47 30.32 5.99
CA SER A 387 10.03 29.65 4.81
C SER A 387 10.43 28.19 5.08
N ASN A 388 10.82 27.85 6.32
CA ASN A 388 11.22 26.50 6.72
C ASN A 388 10.03 25.59 7.02
N THR A 389 8.80 26.05 6.82
CA THR A 389 7.62 25.22 6.97
C THR A 389 7.54 24.18 5.86
N HIS A 390 7.56 22.91 6.24
CA HIS A 390 7.41 21.78 5.34
C HIS A 390 5.94 21.36 5.27
N VAL A 391 5.36 21.41 4.08
CA VAL A 391 3.98 20.95 3.85
C VAL A 391 4.02 19.73 2.95
N VAL A 392 3.61 18.59 3.46
CA VAL A 392 3.53 17.32 2.74
C VAL A 392 2.09 16.90 2.54
N LEU A 393 1.83 16.20 1.44
CA LEU A 393 0.52 15.60 1.17
C LEU A 393 0.61 14.09 1.45
N ALA A 394 -0.25 13.60 2.35
CA ALA A 394 -0.46 12.18 2.60
C ALA A 394 -1.71 11.72 1.83
N GLY A 395 -1.49 11.08 0.68
CA GLY A 395 -2.55 10.54 -0.17
C GLY A 395 -3.18 9.28 0.39
N LEU A 396 -4.37 8.92 -0.07
CA LEU A 396 -5.12 7.71 0.28
C LEU A 396 -5.35 7.52 1.79
N THR A 397 -5.55 8.63 2.51
CA THR A 397 -5.67 8.61 3.98
C THR A 397 -7.12 8.36 4.40
N ASN A 398 -7.32 7.42 5.33
CA ASN A 398 -8.56 7.03 6.01
C ASN A 398 -9.62 6.38 5.12
N THR A 399 -10.09 7.04 4.07
CA THR A 399 -11.05 6.50 3.12
C THR A 399 -10.54 6.68 1.69
N TYR A 400 -11.28 6.17 0.70
CA TYR A 400 -10.87 6.23 -0.70
C TYR A 400 -11.97 6.84 -1.57
N SER A 401 -11.65 7.95 -2.24
CA SER A 401 -12.55 8.70 -3.11
C SER A 401 -12.01 8.89 -4.54
N GLN A 402 -11.26 7.90 -5.02
CA GLN A 402 -10.65 7.91 -6.35
C GLN A 402 -9.67 9.09 -6.53
N TYR A 403 -9.66 9.76 -7.69
CA TYR A 403 -8.68 10.75 -8.07
C TYR A 403 -9.13 12.18 -7.84
N VAL A 404 -8.16 13.09 -7.75
CA VAL A 404 -8.39 14.53 -7.74
C VAL A 404 -7.43 15.20 -8.72
N THR A 405 -8.00 15.78 -9.77
CA THR A 405 -7.29 16.50 -10.82
C THR A 405 -7.43 18.01 -10.65
N THR A 406 -6.63 18.79 -11.36
CA THR A 406 -6.92 20.22 -11.54
C THR A 406 -8.16 20.40 -12.43
N PHE A 407 -8.74 21.61 -12.40
CA PHE A 407 -9.84 21.95 -13.30
C PHE A 407 -9.47 21.72 -14.77
N GLU A 408 -8.26 22.09 -15.14
CA GLU A 408 -7.74 21.99 -16.52
C GLU A 408 -7.52 20.52 -16.93
N GLU A 409 -6.96 19.69 -16.05
CA GLU A 409 -6.81 18.25 -16.29
C GLU A 409 -8.16 17.54 -16.45
N TYR A 410 -9.16 17.98 -15.66
CA TYR A 410 -10.52 17.46 -15.76
C TYR A 410 -11.13 17.73 -17.15
N GLN A 411 -10.82 18.84 -17.82
CA GLN A 411 -11.39 19.18 -19.12
C GLN A 411 -11.01 18.20 -20.23
N VAL A 412 -9.87 17.53 -20.15
CA VAL A 412 -9.43 16.58 -21.18
C VAL A 412 -9.87 15.14 -20.92
N GLN A 413 -10.50 14.87 -19.79
CA GLN A 413 -11.12 13.59 -19.45
C GLN A 413 -10.24 12.37 -19.75
N ARG A 414 -8.97 12.41 -19.27
CA ARG A 414 -8.13 11.22 -19.20
C ARG A 414 -8.53 10.40 -17.97
N TYR A 415 -7.86 9.29 -17.70
CA TYR A 415 -8.19 8.36 -16.62
C TYR A 415 -8.43 9.09 -15.28
N GLU A 416 -7.52 9.96 -14.87
CA GLU A 416 -7.59 10.69 -13.62
C GLU A 416 -8.78 11.67 -13.59
N GLY A 417 -9.05 12.37 -14.68
CA GLY A 417 -10.21 13.26 -14.80
C GLY A 417 -11.53 12.51 -14.78
N ALA A 418 -11.61 11.38 -15.49
CA ALA A 418 -12.79 10.52 -15.48
C ALA A 418 -13.04 9.89 -14.10
N SER A 419 -11.98 9.68 -13.31
CA SER A 419 -12.00 9.14 -11.95
C SER A 419 -12.13 10.21 -10.86
N THR A 420 -12.15 11.50 -11.19
CA THR A 420 -12.41 12.59 -10.23
C THR A 420 -13.90 12.68 -9.98
N LEU A 421 -14.36 12.10 -8.86
CA LEU A 421 -15.77 11.77 -8.61
C LEU A 421 -16.71 12.97 -8.56
N TYR A 422 -16.30 14.05 -7.90
CA TYR A 422 -17.23 15.14 -7.51
C TYR A 422 -17.19 16.33 -8.48
N GLY A 423 -16.88 16.09 -9.73
CA GLY A 423 -16.94 17.09 -10.80
C GLY A 423 -15.70 17.99 -10.91
N PRO A 424 -15.74 19.00 -11.80
CA PRO A 424 -14.57 19.82 -12.16
C PRO A 424 -14.03 20.68 -11.02
N HIS A 425 -14.83 20.95 -10.01
CA HIS A 425 -14.47 21.81 -8.88
C HIS A 425 -14.00 21.05 -7.64
N THR A 426 -13.74 19.75 -7.75
CA THR A 426 -13.28 18.90 -6.63
C THR A 426 -12.02 19.44 -5.97
N LEU A 427 -10.98 19.78 -6.73
CA LEU A 427 -9.76 20.36 -6.17
C LEU A 427 -9.99 21.72 -5.51
N SER A 428 -10.83 22.57 -6.11
CA SER A 428 -11.16 23.88 -5.53
C SER A 428 -11.85 23.74 -4.17
N ALA A 429 -12.72 22.72 -4.02
CA ALA A 429 -13.35 22.37 -2.75
C ALA A 429 -12.29 21.96 -1.71
N TYR A 430 -11.37 21.06 -2.07
CA TYR A 430 -10.27 20.66 -1.17
C TYR A 430 -9.43 21.87 -0.75
N ILE A 431 -9.03 22.72 -1.68
CA ILE A 431 -8.23 23.92 -1.38
C ILE A 431 -8.97 24.82 -0.40
N GLN A 432 -10.25 25.14 -0.66
CA GLN A 432 -11.07 25.99 0.21
C GLN A 432 -11.17 25.42 1.63
N GLU A 433 -11.47 24.14 1.75
CA GLU A 433 -11.68 23.52 3.05
C GLU A 433 -10.37 23.35 3.83
N PHE A 434 -9.27 22.98 3.17
CA PHE A 434 -7.95 22.94 3.81
C PHE A 434 -7.46 24.33 4.23
N GLN A 435 -7.76 25.38 3.48
CA GLN A 435 -7.47 26.75 3.89
C GLN A 435 -8.26 27.16 5.14
N LYS A 436 -9.51 26.70 5.30
CA LYS A 436 -10.28 26.89 6.54
C LYS A 436 -9.63 26.17 7.72
N LEU A 437 -9.20 24.92 7.53
CA LEU A 437 -8.47 24.17 8.57
C LEU A 437 -7.16 24.85 8.95
N ALA A 438 -6.39 25.30 7.97
CA ALA A 438 -5.13 26.03 8.19
C ALA A 438 -5.37 27.36 8.93
N THR A 439 -6.40 28.12 8.56
CA THR A 439 -6.78 29.36 9.23
C THR A 439 -7.17 29.12 10.69
N ALA A 440 -7.93 28.06 10.96
CA ALA A 440 -8.30 27.68 12.32
C ALA A 440 -7.07 27.26 13.15
N MET A 441 -6.13 26.53 12.54
CA MET A 441 -4.87 26.12 13.18
C MET A 441 -4.02 27.33 13.58
N VAL A 442 -3.83 28.27 12.66
CA VAL A 442 -3.07 29.52 12.91
C VAL A 442 -3.74 30.37 13.99
N ALA A 443 -5.08 30.47 13.96
CA ALA A 443 -5.85 31.20 14.95
C ALA A 443 -5.97 30.47 16.30
N ASN A 444 -5.41 29.27 16.43
CA ASN A 444 -5.57 28.37 17.58
C ASN A 444 -7.05 28.13 17.96
N LYS A 445 -7.89 27.99 16.94
CA LYS A 445 -9.33 27.70 17.09
C LYS A 445 -9.61 26.24 16.76
N GLU A 446 -10.58 25.69 17.47
CA GLU A 446 -11.15 24.38 17.11
C GLU A 446 -12.04 24.49 15.87
N ILE A 447 -12.17 23.42 15.13
CA ILE A 447 -13.20 23.29 14.09
C ILE A 447 -14.49 22.85 14.79
N PRO A 448 -15.61 23.55 14.56
CA PRO A 448 -16.89 23.10 15.09
C PRO A 448 -17.19 21.66 14.64
N ALA A 449 -17.61 20.83 15.58
CA ALA A 449 -18.02 19.47 15.27
C ALA A 449 -19.16 19.51 14.23
N THR A 450 -18.97 18.82 13.12
CA THR A 450 -20.04 18.62 12.15
C THR A 450 -20.90 17.44 12.62
N ASN A 451 -22.23 17.58 12.53
CA ASN A 451 -23.15 16.46 12.78
C ASN A 451 -23.19 15.47 11.60
N ILE A 452 -22.29 15.64 10.63
CA ILE A 452 -22.20 14.80 9.42
C ILE A 452 -21.12 13.77 9.69
N LEU A 453 -21.53 12.50 9.77
CA LEU A 453 -20.63 11.35 9.91
C LEU A 453 -20.83 10.39 8.75
N PRO A 454 -19.78 9.72 8.27
CA PRO A 454 -19.93 8.66 7.28
C PRO A 454 -20.76 7.51 7.87
N PRO A 455 -21.58 6.83 7.05
CA PRO A 455 -22.34 5.69 7.52
C PRO A 455 -21.38 4.53 7.86
N ASP A 456 -21.68 3.80 8.93
CA ASP A 456 -21.02 2.52 9.20
C ASP A 456 -21.57 1.47 8.23
N MET A 457 -20.69 0.93 7.39
CA MET A 457 -21.01 -0.05 6.35
C MET A 457 -20.45 -1.44 6.65
N LEU A 458 -19.83 -1.65 7.82
CA LEU A 458 -19.12 -2.89 8.14
C LEU A 458 -20.04 -4.11 8.01
N ASP A 459 -21.24 -4.06 8.60
CA ASP A 459 -22.21 -5.15 8.57
C ASP A 459 -22.97 -5.28 7.23
N LYS A 460 -22.82 -4.31 6.33
CA LYS A 460 -23.52 -4.28 5.04
C LYS A 460 -22.68 -4.75 3.88
N GLN A 461 -21.39 -5.02 4.11
CA GLN A 461 -20.46 -5.43 3.04
C GLN A 461 -20.85 -6.78 2.46
N ILE A 462 -20.92 -6.85 1.13
CA ILE A 462 -21.19 -8.08 0.39
C ILE A 462 -19.86 -8.73 0.02
N GLY A 463 -19.60 -9.92 0.56
CA GLY A 463 -18.51 -10.76 0.09
C GLY A 463 -18.87 -11.44 -1.22
N LEU A 464 -18.20 -11.09 -2.33
CA LEU A 464 -18.40 -11.73 -3.64
C LEU A 464 -17.74 -13.12 -3.74
N LEU A 465 -16.86 -13.45 -2.80
CA LEU A 465 -16.24 -14.78 -2.71
C LEU A 465 -16.96 -15.60 -1.66
N PRO A 466 -17.41 -16.82 -2.00
CA PRO A 466 -17.99 -17.72 -1.00
C PRO A 466 -16.93 -18.04 0.07
N GLY A 467 -17.36 -18.22 1.31
CA GLY A 467 -16.51 -18.72 2.38
C GLY A 467 -15.89 -20.07 2.02
N VAL A 468 -14.77 -20.41 2.65
CA VAL A 468 -14.20 -21.76 2.51
C VAL A 468 -15.18 -22.76 3.11
N ILE A 469 -15.61 -23.75 2.32
CA ILE A 469 -16.57 -24.77 2.73
C ILE A 469 -15.84 -25.91 3.44
N LEU A 470 -14.78 -26.42 2.81
CA LEU A 470 -14.04 -27.58 3.23
C LEU A 470 -12.64 -27.56 2.64
N ASP A 471 -11.64 -27.93 3.43
CA ASP A 471 -10.33 -28.38 2.95
C ASP A 471 -10.18 -29.88 3.23
N SER A 472 -9.49 -30.59 2.36
CA SER A 472 -9.19 -32.01 2.52
C SER A 472 -7.83 -32.37 1.95
N THR A 473 -7.30 -33.49 2.40
CA THR A 473 -6.11 -34.16 1.87
C THR A 473 -6.48 -35.53 1.32
N PRO A 474 -5.65 -36.15 0.46
CA PRO A 474 -5.84 -37.53 0.05
C PRO A 474 -5.86 -38.51 1.27
N PRO A 475 -6.48 -39.67 1.14
CA PRO A 475 -6.48 -40.68 2.23
C PRO A 475 -5.07 -41.05 2.69
N GLY A 476 -4.81 -40.97 3.99
CA GLY A 476 -3.53 -41.28 4.60
C GLY A 476 -2.48 -40.15 4.52
N VAL A 477 -2.87 -38.98 4.04
CA VAL A 477 -2.03 -37.77 3.97
C VAL A 477 -2.58 -36.73 4.93
N HIS A 478 -1.72 -35.99 5.62
CA HIS A 478 -2.11 -34.94 6.55
C HIS A 478 -1.79 -33.55 5.98
N PHE A 479 -2.47 -32.55 6.47
CA PHE A 479 -2.09 -31.15 6.19
C PHE A 479 -0.68 -30.90 6.74
N GLY A 480 0.18 -30.27 5.92
CA GLY A 480 1.58 -30.07 6.24
C GLY A 480 2.52 -31.16 5.71
N ASP A 481 2.02 -32.32 5.32
CA ASP A 481 2.84 -33.34 4.68
C ASP A 481 3.44 -32.83 3.37
N VAL A 482 4.70 -33.20 3.12
CA VAL A 482 5.43 -32.74 1.92
C VAL A 482 4.98 -33.54 0.71
N SER A 483 4.46 -32.86 -0.29
CA SER A 483 4.09 -33.44 -1.60
C SER A 483 5.27 -33.54 -2.55
N SER A 484 6.14 -32.50 -2.56
CA SER A 484 7.40 -32.51 -3.31
C SER A 484 8.49 -31.88 -2.47
N ASP A 485 9.49 -32.67 -2.11
CA ASP A 485 10.50 -32.25 -1.15
C ASP A 485 11.83 -31.87 -1.83
N VAL A 486 12.66 -31.18 -1.05
CA VAL A 486 14.05 -30.93 -1.43
C VAL A 486 14.79 -32.28 -1.54
N ALA A 487 15.60 -32.44 -2.59
CA ALA A 487 16.33 -33.69 -2.80
C ALA A 487 17.23 -34.00 -1.59
N ALA A 488 17.28 -35.28 -1.21
CA ALA A 488 18.14 -35.72 -0.11
C ALA A 488 19.61 -35.37 -0.36
N ASN A 489 20.28 -34.86 0.69
CA ASN A 489 21.70 -34.47 0.65
C ASN A 489 22.02 -33.40 -0.43
N SER A 490 21.07 -32.57 -0.76
CA SER A 490 21.25 -31.49 -1.75
C SER A 490 22.08 -30.34 -1.17
N ASP A 491 22.79 -29.69 -2.08
CA ASP A 491 23.72 -28.61 -1.83
C ASP A 491 23.48 -27.51 -2.85
N PHE A 492 23.23 -26.31 -2.36
CA PHE A 492 22.85 -25.16 -3.17
C PHE A 492 23.85 -24.03 -3.02
N ARG A 493 24.03 -23.27 -4.10
CA ARG A 493 24.80 -22.03 -4.08
C ARG A 493 23.90 -20.83 -3.87
N LYS A 494 24.46 -19.75 -3.35
CA LYS A 494 23.81 -18.43 -3.33
C LYS A 494 23.30 -18.07 -4.74
N GLY A 495 22.16 -17.39 -4.81
CA GLY A 495 21.45 -17.12 -6.06
C GLY A 495 20.63 -18.29 -6.62
N SER A 496 20.80 -19.52 -6.11
CA SER A 496 19.95 -20.67 -6.48
C SER A 496 18.59 -20.58 -5.81
N THR A 497 17.57 -21.22 -6.41
CA THR A 497 16.23 -21.31 -5.84
C THR A 497 15.96 -22.73 -5.33
N VAL A 498 15.49 -22.83 -4.09
CA VAL A 498 15.07 -24.06 -3.42
C VAL A 498 13.55 -24.05 -3.27
N ASN A 499 12.92 -25.19 -3.58
CA ASN A 499 11.47 -25.36 -3.50
C ASN A 499 11.09 -26.57 -2.66
N ALA A 500 10.02 -26.43 -1.88
CA ALA A 500 9.28 -27.53 -1.29
C ALA A 500 7.78 -27.28 -1.41
N THR A 501 7.01 -28.33 -1.72
CA THR A 501 5.54 -28.24 -1.86
C THR A 501 4.89 -29.11 -0.81
N PHE A 502 3.90 -28.56 -0.12
CA PHE A 502 3.18 -29.17 0.98
C PHE A 502 1.71 -29.38 0.62
N HIS A 503 1.08 -30.43 1.15
CA HIS A 503 -0.37 -30.51 1.21
C HIS A 503 -0.88 -29.42 2.15
N SER A 504 -1.75 -28.56 1.66
CA SER A 504 -2.13 -27.32 2.34
C SER A 504 -3.65 -27.12 2.34
N ALA A 505 -4.08 -26.03 2.94
CA ALA A 505 -5.45 -25.57 3.02
C ALA A 505 -5.59 -24.16 2.46
N CYS A 506 -6.82 -23.66 2.35
CA CYS A 506 -7.06 -22.33 1.83
C CYS A 506 -6.53 -21.24 2.78
N PRO A 507 -5.62 -20.35 2.35
CA PRO A 507 -5.07 -19.30 3.22
C PRO A 507 -6.12 -18.34 3.80
N ARG A 508 -7.33 -18.27 3.22
CA ARG A 508 -8.44 -17.45 3.73
C ARG A 508 -9.06 -17.98 5.04
N ASN A 509 -8.72 -19.19 5.48
CA ASN A 509 -9.18 -19.71 6.77
C ASN A 509 -8.58 -18.90 7.93
N ASP A 510 -7.29 -18.54 7.82
CA ASP A 510 -6.58 -17.63 8.71
C ASP A 510 -5.51 -16.90 7.89
N LEU A 511 -5.57 -15.59 7.85
CA LEU A 511 -4.64 -14.76 7.06
C LEU A 511 -3.26 -14.62 7.72
N LEU A 512 -3.07 -15.15 8.93
CA LEU A 512 -1.83 -15.10 9.69
C LEU A 512 -1.20 -13.68 9.70
N THR A 513 -2.04 -12.66 9.91
CA THR A 513 -1.64 -11.24 9.79
C THR A 513 -0.52 -10.84 10.76
N ASP A 514 -0.41 -11.53 11.88
CA ASP A 514 0.68 -11.36 12.86
C ASP A 514 1.71 -12.49 12.81
N GLY A 515 1.65 -13.36 11.79
CA GLY A 515 2.50 -14.54 11.62
C GLY A 515 3.04 -14.66 10.19
N THR A 516 3.38 -15.87 9.78
CA THR A 516 3.91 -16.18 8.45
C THR A 516 3.32 -17.48 7.92
N PHE A 517 3.13 -17.61 6.60
CA PHE A 517 2.82 -18.87 5.93
C PHE A 517 4.07 -19.68 5.59
N ALA A 518 5.22 -19.02 5.53
CA ALA A 518 6.46 -19.59 5.05
C ALA A 518 7.67 -19.09 5.85
N LEU A 519 8.54 -20.02 6.23
CA LEU A 519 9.72 -19.74 7.03
C LEU A 519 10.93 -20.50 6.48
N VAL A 520 12.09 -19.87 6.46
CA VAL A 520 13.39 -20.51 6.26
C VAL A 520 14.09 -20.54 7.61
N GLU A 521 14.48 -21.73 8.04
CA GLU A 521 15.24 -21.92 9.27
C GLU A 521 16.65 -22.40 8.97
N ARG A 522 17.62 -21.94 9.75
CA ARG A 522 19.01 -22.37 9.71
C ARG A 522 19.37 -23.13 10.98
N LEU A 523 20.09 -24.24 10.83
CA LEU A 523 20.63 -24.99 11.96
C LEU A 523 21.79 -24.21 12.62
N ASN A 524 21.70 -23.99 13.91
CA ASN A 524 22.74 -23.38 14.74
C ASN A 524 22.98 -24.24 15.99
N GLY A 525 24.08 -24.98 16.00
CA GLY A 525 24.29 -26.08 16.95
C GLY A 525 23.17 -27.11 16.77
N ASP A 526 22.42 -27.40 17.83
CA ASP A 526 21.29 -28.33 17.81
C ASP A 526 19.92 -27.66 17.60
N ASN A 527 19.89 -26.33 17.42
CA ASN A 527 18.67 -25.56 17.32
C ASN A 527 18.42 -25.03 15.92
N TRP A 528 17.17 -25.13 15.47
CA TRP A 528 16.69 -24.47 14.26
C TRP A 528 16.29 -23.04 14.59
N ILE A 529 16.92 -22.07 13.92
CA ILE A 529 16.64 -20.65 14.08
C ILE A 529 16.03 -20.10 12.81
N PRO A 530 14.90 -19.36 12.93
CA PRO A 530 14.32 -18.66 11.82
C PRO A 530 15.27 -17.59 11.26
N VAL A 531 15.36 -17.48 9.93
CA VAL A 531 16.24 -16.51 9.26
C VAL A 531 15.58 -15.72 8.15
N TYR A 532 14.54 -16.25 7.49
CA TYR A 532 13.72 -15.54 6.50
C TYR A 532 12.27 -15.98 6.62
N ASP A 533 11.34 -15.08 6.36
CA ASP A 533 9.89 -15.34 6.30
C ASP A 533 9.27 -14.82 4.99
N ASP A 534 7.94 -14.95 4.81
CA ASP A 534 7.25 -14.53 3.59
C ASP A 534 7.12 -13.00 3.42
N ASP A 535 7.66 -12.21 4.34
CA ASP A 535 7.91 -10.79 4.15
C ASP A 535 9.26 -10.52 3.46
N ASP A 536 10.17 -11.48 3.50
CA ASP A 536 11.47 -11.34 2.86
C ASP A 536 11.35 -11.44 1.34
N TRP A 537 12.04 -10.55 0.62
CA TRP A 537 12.05 -10.55 -0.84
C TRP A 537 12.47 -11.90 -1.44
N SER A 538 13.27 -12.64 -0.71
CA SER A 538 13.86 -13.91 -1.14
C SER A 538 12.92 -15.11 -1.05
N LEU A 539 11.86 -15.05 -0.21
CA LEU A 539 10.94 -16.17 0.04
C LEU A 539 9.55 -15.86 -0.51
N ARG A 540 8.99 -16.80 -1.27
CA ARG A 540 7.66 -16.71 -1.87
C ARG A 540 6.79 -17.86 -1.42
N PHE A 541 5.59 -17.54 -0.98
CA PHE A 541 4.52 -18.48 -0.71
C PHE A 541 3.58 -18.53 -1.92
N LYS A 542 3.44 -19.71 -2.54
CA LYS A 542 2.60 -19.93 -3.71
C LYS A 542 1.54 -20.97 -3.40
N TRP A 543 0.30 -20.55 -3.32
CA TRP A 543 -0.83 -21.44 -3.10
C TRP A 543 -1.51 -21.81 -4.42
N SER A 544 -1.90 -23.09 -4.56
CA SER A 544 -2.58 -23.60 -5.75
C SER A 544 -3.58 -24.69 -5.42
N ARG A 545 -4.51 -24.95 -6.34
CA ARG A 545 -5.46 -26.06 -6.31
C ARG A 545 -5.38 -26.87 -7.60
N PRO A 546 -5.62 -28.20 -7.56
CA PRO A 546 -5.73 -29.03 -8.77
C PRO A 546 -6.85 -28.56 -9.69
N SER A 547 -7.96 -28.09 -9.14
CA SER A 547 -9.06 -27.43 -9.85
C SER A 547 -9.74 -26.40 -8.97
N LYS A 548 -10.51 -25.47 -9.57
CA LYS A 548 -11.21 -24.41 -8.82
C LYS A 548 -12.18 -24.92 -7.76
N LEU A 549 -12.71 -26.13 -7.94
CA LEU A 549 -13.67 -26.78 -7.02
C LEU A 549 -13.03 -27.83 -6.11
N SER A 550 -11.72 -28.08 -6.23
CA SER A 550 -11.03 -29.05 -5.39
C SER A 550 -10.99 -28.56 -3.94
N PRO A 551 -11.34 -29.41 -2.95
CA PRO A 551 -11.04 -29.13 -1.56
C PRO A 551 -9.57 -29.35 -1.21
N GLU A 552 -8.80 -30.02 -2.08
CA GLU A 552 -7.35 -30.21 -1.93
C GLU A 552 -6.61 -28.98 -2.45
N SER A 553 -5.54 -28.61 -1.76
CA SER A 553 -4.66 -27.53 -2.18
C SER A 553 -3.21 -27.79 -1.78
N PHE A 554 -2.31 -27.02 -2.40
CA PHE A 554 -0.87 -27.12 -2.20
C PHE A 554 -0.29 -25.74 -1.89
N ALA A 555 0.73 -25.71 -1.05
CA ALA A 555 1.59 -24.57 -0.79
C ALA A 555 3.00 -24.90 -1.24
N THR A 556 3.51 -24.13 -2.20
CA THR A 556 4.92 -24.22 -2.62
C THR A 556 5.66 -23.05 -2.02
N LEU A 557 6.66 -23.34 -1.19
CA LEU A 557 7.64 -22.38 -0.71
C LEU A 557 8.79 -22.33 -1.69
N GLU A 558 9.09 -21.13 -2.18
CA GLU A 558 10.17 -20.89 -3.15
C GLU A 558 11.14 -19.88 -2.55
N TRP A 559 12.31 -20.36 -2.14
CA TRP A 559 13.35 -19.52 -1.57
C TRP A 559 14.51 -19.35 -2.54
N THR A 560 14.73 -18.12 -3.01
CA THR A 560 15.93 -17.74 -3.76
C THR A 560 16.98 -17.31 -2.75
N ILE A 561 18.04 -18.11 -2.62
CA ILE A 561 19.08 -17.92 -1.62
C ILE A 561 19.79 -16.58 -1.83
N PRO A 562 19.71 -15.63 -0.88
CA PRO A 562 20.38 -14.35 -0.99
C PRO A 562 21.91 -14.47 -1.07
N GLU A 563 22.56 -13.49 -1.69
CA GLU A 563 24.02 -13.44 -1.81
C GLU A 563 24.72 -13.30 -0.45
N ASP A 564 24.06 -12.70 0.52
CA ASP A 564 24.52 -12.50 1.89
C ASP A 564 24.12 -13.65 2.84
N ALA A 565 23.39 -14.66 2.37
CA ALA A 565 23.02 -15.80 3.19
C ALA A 565 24.25 -16.48 3.80
N VAL A 566 24.20 -16.76 5.09
CA VAL A 566 25.30 -17.41 5.81
C VAL A 566 25.37 -18.89 5.40
N PRO A 567 26.54 -19.43 4.98
CA PRO A 567 26.67 -20.86 4.69
C PRO A 567 26.24 -21.72 5.89
N GLY A 568 25.55 -22.83 5.61
CA GLY A 568 25.01 -23.68 6.68
C GLY A 568 23.96 -24.68 6.20
N VAL A 569 23.30 -25.32 7.15
CA VAL A 569 22.20 -26.27 6.91
C VAL A 569 20.87 -25.54 7.14
N TYR A 570 19.95 -25.71 6.20
CA TYR A 570 18.67 -25.01 6.16
C TYR A 570 17.51 -25.98 5.98
N ARG A 571 16.29 -25.54 6.34
CA ARG A 571 15.03 -26.20 6.00
C ARG A 571 13.94 -25.16 5.73
N LEU A 572 12.88 -25.57 5.02
CA LEU A 572 11.69 -24.77 4.79
C LEU A 572 10.55 -25.25 5.70
N ARG A 573 9.83 -24.32 6.30
CA ARG A 573 8.62 -24.62 7.08
C ARG A 573 7.40 -23.89 6.54
N HIS A 574 6.27 -24.60 6.51
CA HIS A 574 4.98 -24.09 6.10
C HIS A 574 4.03 -24.07 7.30
N PHE A 575 3.26 -22.99 7.43
CA PHE A 575 2.19 -22.83 8.40
C PHE A 575 0.88 -22.60 7.68
N GLY A 576 -0.20 -23.19 8.18
CA GLY A 576 -1.52 -23.03 7.58
C GLY A 576 -2.65 -23.38 8.54
N ALA A 577 -3.87 -23.15 8.08
CA ALA A 577 -5.08 -23.43 8.83
C ALA A 577 -6.10 -24.13 7.94
N SER A 578 -6.57 -25.31 8.30
CA SER A 578 -7.53 -26.10 7.57
C SER A 578 -8.94 -25.94 8.14
N LYS A 579 -9.94 -26.04 7.27
CA LYS A 579 -11.34 -26.02 7.64
C LYS A 579 -11.98 -27.37 7.36
N PRO A 580 -12.33 -28.15 8.41
CA PRO A 580 -13.13 -29.36 8.26
C PRO A 580 -14.58 -29.01 7.87
N LEU A 581 -15.31 -29.99 7.32
CA LEU A 581 -16.73 -29.82 6.99
C LEU A 581 -17.58 -29.50 8.24
N ILE A 582 -17.22 -30.09 9.36
CA ILE A 582 -17.86 -29.88 10.67
C ILE A 582 -16.74 -29.67 11.70
N GLY A 583 -16.80 -28.56 12.43
CA GLY A 583 -15.81 -28.21 13.45
C GLY A 583 -15.21 -26.84 13.29
N SER A 584 -14.19 -26.53 14.08
CA SER A 584 -13.43 -25.29 14.04
C SER A 584 -12.25 -25.40 13.07
N ILE A 585 -11.69 -24.26 12.71
CA ILE A 585 -10.42 -24.18 11.97
C ILE A 585 -9.30 -24.78 12.82
N GLU A 586 -8.46 -25.60 12.20
CA GLU A 586 -7.32 -26.28 12.84
C GLU A 586 -6.02 -25.87 12.17
N HIS A 587 -5.04 -25.42 12.98
CA HIS A 587 -3.73 -25.04 12.49
C HIS A 587 -2.83 -26.26 12.30
N PHE A 588 -1.96 -26.20 11.31
CA PHE A 588 -0.98 -27.23 11.00
C PHE A 588 0.35 -26.64 10.58
N THR A 589 1.40 -27.44 10.63
CA THR A 589 2.74 -27.10 10.14
C THR A 589 3.27 -28.19 9.25
N GLY A 590 4.15 -27.80 8.33
CA GLY A 590 4.91 -28.72 7.46
C GLY A 590 6.38 -28.36 7.47
N THR A 591 7.26 -29.36 7.33
CA THR A 591 8.71 -29.14 7.33
C THR A 591 9.37 -29.94 6.20
N SER A 592 10.22 -29.31 5.41
CA SER A 592 10.99 -29.95 4.34
C SER A 592 12.18 -30.74 4.90
N ARG A 593 12.81 -31.56 4.06
CA ARG A 593 14.15 -32.05 4.34
C ARG A 593 15.14 -30.90 4.47
N ALA A 594 16.16 -31.14 5.29
CA ALA A 594 17.28 -30.23 5.40
C ALA A 594 18.19 -30.30 4.16
N PHE A 595 18.79 -29.15 3.82
CA PHE A 595 19.72 -29.00 2.69
C PHE A 595 20.87 -28.07 3.06
N ALA A 596 21.98 -28.18 2.36
CA ALA A 596 23.14 -27.32 2.59
C ALA A 596 23.12 -26.10 1.68
N VAL A 597 23.62 -24.96 2.18
CA VAL A 597 23.91 -23.73 1.43
C VAL A 597 25.38 -23.40 1.57
N ARG A 598 26.05 -23.12 0.43
CA ARG A 598 27.50 -22.78 0.37
C ARG A 598 27.73 -21.40 -0.23
#